data_6bb21f2ad681d6a51142b45d1c98c97c
#
_entry.id   6bb21f2ad681d6a51142b45d1c98c97c
#
_cell.length_a   1.000
_cell.length_b   1.000
_cell.length_c   1.000
_cell.angle_alpha   90.00
_cell.angle_beta   90.00
_cell.angle_gamma   90.00
#
_symmetry.space_group_name_H-M   'P 1'
#
loop_
_entity.id
_entity.type
_entity.pdbx_description
1 polymer ?
#
loop_
_entity_poly.entity_id
_entity_poly.type
_entity_poly.pdbx_seq_one_letter_code
_entity_poly.pdbx_strand_id
1 'polypeptide(L)'
;VPESRRGGSARARALASLLALIVVLSGCSSPASTFDQAIGQGIAAIETARIAVDQQLDDRIFPTTTITALGDARRELVDASMSVSETDTSTESDAALRTDLLEALALGVTGINQARDAMGGTGSLEEAVPALERASDALDALEERASAAEGGRR
;
A
#
# COMPACT_ATOMS: atom_id res chain seq x y z
N VAL A 1 -9.52 -52.03 -39.84
CA VAL A 1 -8.39 -51.34 -39.18
C VAL A 1 -9.01 -50.31 -38.26
N PRO A 2 -8.96 -50.41 -36.92
CA PRO A 2 -9.40 -49.37 -36.01
C PRO A 2 -8.19 -48.58 -35.50
N GLU A 3 -8.10 -47.29 -35.83
CA GLU A 3 -7.10 -46.36 -35.28
C GLU A 3 -7.54 -45.79 -33.94
N SER A 4 -6.65 -45.96 -33.04
CA SER A 4 -6.54 -45.58 -31.66
C SER A 4 -6.81 -44.10 -31.36
N ARG A 5 -7.93 -43.78 -30.69
CA ARG A 5 -8.16 -42.54 -29.98
C ARG A 5 -7.63 -42.63 -28.54
N ARG A 6 -6.32 -42.45 -28.33
CA ARG A 6 -5.70 -42.34 -26.99
C ARG A 6 -4.82 -41.08 -26.89
N GLY A 7 -5.42 -39.89 -26.84
CA GLY A 7 -4.65 -38.66 -26.70
C GLY A 7 -5.28 -37.55 -25.84
N GLY A 8 -6.55 -37.74 -25.44
CA GLY A 8 -7.31 -36.67 -24.78
C GLY A 8 -7.18 -36.56 -23.24
N SER A 9 -6.84 -37.65 -22.56
CA SER A 9 -6.96 -37.71 -21.09
C SER A 9 -5.77 -37.08 -20.34
N ALA A 10 -4.58 -37.01 -20.93
CA ALA A 10 -3.41 -36.48 -20.27
C ALA A 10 -3.44 -34.95 -20.21
N ARG A 11 -3.92 -34.28 -21.28
CA ARG A 11 -4.05 -32.80 -21.33
C ARG A 11 -5.18 -32.30 -20.42
N ALA A 12 -6.27 -33.04 -20.32
CA ALA A 12 -7.38 -32.70 -19.41
C ALA A 12 -6.98 -32.80 -17.93
N ARG A 13 -6.13 -33.77 -17.57
CA ARG A 13 -5.60 -33.94 -16.20
C ARG A 13 -4.58 -32.86 -15.86
N ALA A 14 -3.74 -32.44 -16.80
CA ALA A 14 -2.78 -31.35 -16.60
C ALA A 14 -3.47 -29.99 -16.38
N LEU A 15 -4.53 -29.70 -17.13
CA LEU A 15 -5.34 -28.49 -16.98
C LEU A 15 -6.10 -28.48 -15.64
N ALA A 16 -6.66 -29.60 -15.22
CA ALA A 16 -7.34 -29.71 -13.93
C ALA A 16 -6.40 -29.51 -12.75
N SER A 17 -5.15 -30.01 -12.84
CA SER A 17 -4.13 -29.83 -11.81
C SER A 17 -3.64 -28.39 -11.71
N LEU A 18 -3.54 -27.67 -12.84
CA LEU A 18 -3.18 -26.26 -12.88
C LEU A 18 -4.27 -25.37 -12.27
N LEU A 19 -5.56 -25.66 -12.57
CA LEU A 19 -6.69 -24.95 -11.99
C LEU A 19 -6.79 -25.15 -10.47
N ALA A 20 -6.54 -26.37 -9.98
CA ALA A 20 -6.55 -26.68 -8.55
C ALA A 20 -5.44 -25.95 -7.80
N LEU A 21 -4.27 -25.74 -8.43
CA LEU A 21 -3.16 -24.99 -7.83
C LEU A 21 -3.48 -23.49 -7.65
N ILE A 22 -4.22 -22.90 -8.59
CA ILE A 22 -4.61 -21.48 -8.52
C ILE A 22 -5.61 -21.24 -7.37
N VAL A 23 -6.51 -22.16 -7.08
CA VAL A 23 -7.50 -22.03 -6.00
C VAL A 23 -6.87 -22.11 -4.61
N VAL A 24 -5.75 -22.82 -4.44
CA VAL A 24 -5.07 -22.92 -3.14
C VAL A 24 -4.29 -21.65 -2.78
N LEU A 25 -3.95 -20.79 -3.76
CA LEU A 25 -3.29 -19.49 -3.51
C LEU A 25 -4.26 -18.38 -3.12
N SER A 26 -5.58 -18.61 -3.16
CA SER A 26 -6.58 -17.70 -2.58
C SER A 26 -6.59 -17.88 -1.05
N GLY A 27 -5.43 -17.73 -0.41
CA GLY A 27 -5.30 -17.75 1.04
C GLY A 27 -6.17 -16.64 1.63
N CYS A 28 -7.04 -16.96 2.58
CA CYS A 28 -7.72 -15.96 3.42
C CYS A 28 -6.66 -15.05 4.02
N SER A 29 -6.53 -13.85 3.47
CA SER A 29 -5.69 -12.80 4.09
C SER A 29 -6.29 -12.53 5.46
N SER A 30 -5.52 -12.74 6.52
CA SER A 30 -5.98 -12.33 7.85
C SER A 30 -6.02 -10.80 7.91
N PRO A 31 -6.90 -10.18 8.73
CA PRO A 31 -6.91 -8.73 8.92
C PRO A 31 -5.51 -8.18 9.24
N ALA A 32 -4.74 -8.87 10.07
CA ALA A 32 -3.37 -8.50 10.40
C ALA A 32 -2.47 -8.41 9.16
N SER A 33 -2.48 -9.41 8.27
CA SER A 33 -1.65 -9.36 7.06
C SER A 33 -2.05 -8.25 6.08
N THR A 34 -3.32 -7.88 6.04
CA THR A 34 -3.79 -6.74 5.23
C THR A 34 -3.30 -5.42 5.82
N PHE A 35 -3.36 -5.27 7.15
CA PHE A 35 -2.88 -4.06 7.82
C PHE A 35 -1.36 -3.92 7.70
N ASP A 36 -0.58 -4.98 7.90
CA ASP A 36 0.88 -4.96 7.72
C ASP A 36 1.27 -4.57 6.28
N GLN A 37 0.56 -5.13 5.28
CA GLN A 37 0.77 -4.76 3.89
C GLN A 37 0.44 -3.29 3.63
N ALA A 38 -0.68 -2.78 4.17
CA ALA A 38 -1.09 -1.40 3.99
C ALA A 38 -0.15 -0.40 4.68
N ILE A 39 0.38 -0.75 5.87
CA ILE A 39 1.43 0.02 6.56
C ILE A 39 2.68 0.11 5.67
N GLY A 40 3.20 -1.02 5.19
CA GLY A 40 4.38 -1.04 4.33
C GLY A 40 4.19 -0.27 3.01
N GLN A 41 3.02 -0.38 2.38
CA GLN A 41 2.66 0.41 1.20
C GLN A 41 2.60 1.91 1.52
N GLY A 42 2.01 2.27 2.67
CA GLY A 42 1.93 3.64 3.14
C GLY A 42 3.30 4.28 3.35
N ILE A 43 4.19 3.58 4.06
CA ILE A 43 5.56 4.02 4.31
C ILE A 43 6.30 4.24 2.98
N ALA A 44 6.27 3.25 2.07
CA ALA A 44 6.95 3.36 0.78
C ALA A 44 6.42 4.52 -0.08
N ALA A 45 5.11 4.76 -0.05
CA ALA A 45 4.48 5.88 -0.77
C ALA A 45 4.91 7.25 -0.20
N ILE A 46 4.90 7.39 1.13
CA ILE A 46 5.34 8.63 1.79
C ILE A 46 6.82 8.89 1.55
N GLU A 47 7.68 7.89 1.67
CA GLU A 47 9.12 8.03 1.38
C GLU A 47 9.36 8.44 -0.08
N THR A 48 8.62 7.86 -1.03
CA THR A 48 8.69 8.25 -2.44
C THR A 48 8.30 9.72 -2.62
N ALA A 49 7.24 10.17 -1.96
CA ALA A 49 6.80 11.56 -2.02
C ALA A 49 7.84 12.51 -1.39
N ARG A 50 8.40 12.17 -0.23
CA ARG A 50 9.44 12.96 0.45
C ARG A 50 10.68 13.11 -0.43
N ILE A 51 11.20 12.00 -0.95
CA ILE A 51 12.36 12.02 -1.86
C ILE A 51 12.10 12.91 -3.07
N ALA A 52 10.91 12.83 -3.67
CA ALA A 52 10.56 13.66 -4.82
C ALA A 52 10.49 15.15 -4.47
N VAL A 53 9.95 15.49 -3.30
CA VAL A 53 9.90 16.87 -2.80
C VAL A 53 11.30 17.40 -2.51
N ASP A 54 12.13 16.65 -1.78
CA ASP A 54 13.50 17.04 -1.45
C ASP A 54 14.35 17.26 -2.69
N GLN A 55 14.27 16.34 -3.67
CA GLN A 55 15.00 16.49 -4.93
C GLN A 55 14.51 17.67 -5.77
N GLN A 56 13.23 18.00 -5.70
CA GLN A 56 12.68 19.17 -6.37
C GLN A 56 13.13 20.47 -5.69
N LEU A 57 13.17 20.52 -4.37
CA LEU A 57 13.68 21.67 -3.60
C LEU A 57 15.17 21.93 -3.88
N ASP A 58 15.92 20.87 -4.15
CA ASP A 58 17.34 20.94 -4.51
C ASP A 58 17.59 21.14 -6.03
N ASP A 59 16.55 21.35 -6.83
CA ASP A 59 16.62 21.47 -8.31
C ASP A 59 17.28 20.25 -9.00
N ARG A 60 17.19 19.05 -8.41
CA ARG A 60 17.85 17.82 -8.91
C ARG A 60 16.99 17.02 -9.87
N ILE A 61 15.67 17.27 -9.91
CA ILE A 61 14.76 16.57 -10.83
C ILE A 61 13.83 17.57 -11.54
N PHE A 62 13.26 17.13 -12.64
CA PHE A 62 12.31 17.95 -13.40
C PHE A 62 10.95 18.00 -12.68
N PRO A 63 10.24 19.15 -12.72
CA PRO A 63 8.92 19.30 -12.13
C PRO A 63 7.91 18.23 -12.55
N THR A 64 7.96 17.79 -13.81
CA THR A 64 7.10 16.72 -14.33
C THR A 64 7.33 15.38 -13.63
N THR A 65 8.59 15.07 -13.28
CA THR A 65 8.94 13.85 -12.53
C THR A 65 8.38 13.91 -11.12
N THR A 66 8.51 15.05 -10.45
CA THR A 66 7.93 15.28 -9.11
C THR A 66 6.40 15.11 -9.13
N ILE A 67 5.72 15.74 -10.09
CA ILE A 67 4.26 15.63 -10.23
C ILE A 67 3.83 14.17 -10.45
N THR A 68 4.58 13.42 -11.26
CA THR A 68 4.29 12.00 -11.51
C THR A 68 4.50 11.18 -10.23
N ALA A 69 5.63 11.33 -9.55
CA ALA A 69 5.93 10.62 -8.30
C ALA A 69 4.90 10.90 -7.21
N LEU A 70 4.51 12.16 -7.01
CA LEU A 70 3.45 12.55 -6.08
C LEU A 70 2.08 11.96 -6.48
N GLY A 71 1.81 11.88 -7.79
CA GLY A 71 0.58 11.26 -8.30
C GLY A 71 0.51 9.77 -8.05
N ASP A 72 1.64 9.07 -8.22
CA ASP A 72 1.75 7.63 -7.98
C ASP A 72 1.67 7.33 -6.47
N ALA A 73 2.44 8.04 -5.64
CA ALA A 73 2.39 7.90 -4.20
C ALA A 73 0.97 8.13 -3.63
N ARG A 74 0.24 9.12 -4.16
CA ARG A 74 -1.15 9.36 -3.77
C ARG A 74 -2.06 8.19 -4.10
N ARG A 75 -1.91 7.57 -5.29
CA ARG A 75 -2.71 6.40 -5.67
C ARG A 75 -2.45 5.23 -4.73
N GLU A 76 -1.18 4.94 -4.42
CA GLU A 76 -0.80 3.88 -3.48
C GLU A 76 -1.45 4.07 -2.10
N LEU A 77 -1.45 5.30 -1.55
CA LEU A 77 -2.12 5.59 -0.27
C LEU A 77 -3.64 5.40 -0.33
N VAL A 78 -4.26 5.79 -1.44
CA VAL A 78 -5.71 5.60 -1.63
C VAL A 78 -6.04 4.11 -1.75
N ASP A 79 -5.27 3.34 -2.52
CA ASP A 79 -5.47 1.90 -2.69
C ASP A 79 -5.26 1.15 -1.35
N ALA A 80 -4.24 1.53 -0.57
CA ALA A 80 -4.02 1.02 0.78
C ALA A 80 -5.22 1.35 1.69
N SER A 81 -5.73 2.58 1.65
CA SER A 81 -6.90 3.00 2.45
C SER A 81 -8.17 2.20 2.08
N MET A 82 -8.40 1.95 0.80
CA MET A 82 -9.52 1.12 0.34
C MET A 82 -9.39 -0.30 0.87
N SER A 83 -8.22 -0.92 0.74
CA SER A 83 -7.95 -2.27 1.24
C SER A 83 -8.19 -2.39 2.74
N VAL A 84 -7.74 -1.41 3.53
CA VAL A 84 -7.97 -1.33 4.98
C VAL A 84 -9.44 -1.15 5.31
N SER A 85 -10.15 -0.28 4.57
CA SER A 85 -11.57 0.01 4.83
C SER A 85 -12.48 -1.19 4.56
N GLU A 86 -12.13 -2.03 3.58
CA GLU A 86 -12.87 -3.24 3.20
C GLU A 86 -12.56 -4.45 4.11
N THR A 87 -11.55 -4.34 4.98
CA THR A 87 -11.16 -5.43 5.88
C THR A 87 -12.09 -5.50 7.08
N ASP A 88 -12.72 -6.66 7.26
CA ASP A 88 -13.55 -6.94 8.44
C ASP A 88 -12.67 -7.08 9.69
N THR A 89 -13.07 -6.43 10.78
CA THR A 89 -12.41 -6.51 12.07
C THR A 89 -13.27 -7.29 13.05
N SER A 90 -12.68 -8.31 13.68
CA SER A 90 -13.38 -9.17 14.63
C SER A 90 -13.09 -8.84 16.11
N THR A 91 -12.05 -8.05 16.36
CA THR A 91 -11.65 -7.64 17.70
C THR A 91 -11.64 -6.11 17.83
N GLU A 92 -11.78 -5.60 19.05
CA GLU A 92 -11.67 -4.17 19.35
C GLU A 92 -10.27 -3.63 19.01
N SER A 93 -9.23 -4.43 19.22
CA SER A 93 -7.85 -4.09 18.87
C SER A 93 -7.68 -3.90 17.36
N ASP A 94 -8.24 -4.81 16.54
CA ASP A 94 -8.16 -4.69 15.09
C ASP A 94 -8.95 -3.47 14.59
N ALA A 95 -10.10 -3.19 15.21
CA ALA A 95 -10.90 -2.01 14.86
C ALA A 95 -10.18 -0.70 15.21
N ALA A 96 -9.48 -0.65 16.34
CA ALA A 96 -8.66 0.50 16.73
C ALA A 96 -7.48 0.68 15.74
N LEU A 97 -6.74 -0.40 15.44
CA LEU A 97 -5.63 -0.36 14.48
C LEU A 97 -6.10 0.10 13.10
N ARG A 98 -7.26 -0.41 12.63
CA ARG A 98 -7.86 0.04 11.37
C ARG A 98 -8.12 1.55 11.36
N THR A 99 -8.67 2.08 12.43
CA THR A 99 -8.98 3.50 12.55
C THR A 99 -7.70 4.35 12.50
N ASP A 100 -6.71 3.99 13.32
CA ASP A 100 -5.43 4.70 13.37
C ASP A 100 -4.70 4.64 12.01
N LEU A 101 -4.74 3.50 11.32
CA LEU A 101 -4.11 3.34 10.02
C LEU A 101 -4.79 4.18 8.94
N LEU A 102 -6.12 4.22 8.90
CA LEU A 102 -6.85 5.08 7.98
C LEU A 102 -6.56 6.57 8.23
N GLU A 103 -6.39 6.98 9.50
CA GLU A 103 -6.00 8.34 9.84
C GLU A 103 -4.58 8.66 9.37
N ALA A 104 -3.62 7.77 9.59
CA ALA A 104 -2.24 7.96 9.13
C ALA A 104 -2.14 8.05 7.60
N LEU A 105 -2.85 7.18 6.87
CA LEU A 105 -2.91 7.21 5.41
C LEU A 105 -3.56 8.51 4.90
N ALA A 106 -4.61 9.00 5.57
CA ALA A 106 -5.26 10.28 5.22
C ALA A 106 -4.34 11.50 5.44
N LEU A 107 -3.50 11.47 6.49
CA LEU A 107 -2.45 12.48 6.70
C LEU A 107 -1.46 12.48 5.52
N GLY A 108 -1.05 11.30 5.06
CA GLY A 108 -0.18 11.16 3.89
C GLY A 108 -0.79 11.73 2.62
N VAL A 109 -2.06 11.40 2.33
CA VAL A 109 -2.79 11.98 1.19
C VAL A 109 -2.86 13.50 1.29
N THR A 110 -3.08 14.04 2.49
CA THR A 110 -3.12 15.49 2.73
C THR A 110 -1.77 16.15 2.42
N GLY A 111 -0.66 15.59 2.92
CA GLY A 111 0.68 16.10 2.65
C GLY A 111 1.05 16.05 1.16
N ILE A 112 0.72 14.97 0.48
CA ILE A 112 0.95 14.85 -0.96
C ILE A 112 0.10 15.85 -1.75
N ASN A 113 -1.16 16.10 -1.38
CA ASN A 113 -1.99 17.09 -2.03
C ASN A 113 -1.40 18.50 -1.86
N GLN A 114 -0.93 18.86 -0.65
CA GLN A 114 -0.24 20.12 -0.42
C GLN A 114 0.99 20.28 -1.33
N ALA A 115 1.83 19.24 -1.44
CA ALA A 115 2.99 19.25 -2.34
C ALA A 115 2.56 19.43 -3.81
N ARG A 116 1.50 18.77 -4.24
CA ARG A 116 0.98 18.90 -5.61
C ARG A 116 0.39 20.30 -5.89
N ASP A 117 -0.31 20.88 -4.92
CA ASP A 117 -0.84 22.22 -5.01
C ASP A 117 0.30 23.24 -5.13
N ALA A 118 1.39 23.06 -4.37
CA ALA A 118 2.60 23.86 -4.47
C ALA A 118 3.25 23.75 -5.87
N MET A 119 3.33 22.53 -6.43
CA MET A 119 3.79 22.33 -7.81
C MET A 119 2.88 22.99 -8.85
N GLY A 120 1.60 23.15 -8.54
CA GLY A 120 0.60 23.91 -9.33
C GLY A 120 0.65 25.43 -9.12
N GLY A 121 1.52 25.93 -8.24
CA GLY A 121 1.67 27.36 -7.94
C GLY A 121 0.80 27.86 -6.76
N THR A 122 0.27 26.94 -5.94
CA THR A 122 -0.53 27.28 -4.75
C THR A 122 0.21 26.81 -3.48
N GLY A 123 0.77 27.74 -2.72
CA GLY A 123 1.60 27.45 -1.55
C GLY A 123 3.06 27.19 -1.91
N SER A 124 3.82 26.58 -0.99
CA SER A 124 5.21 26.20 -1.20
C SER A 124 5.46 24.73 -0.88
N LEU A 125 6.50 24.14 -1.51
CA LEU A 125 6.89 22.75 -1.24
C LEU A 125 7.42 22.58 0.19
N GLU A 126 8.10 23.60 0.72
CA GLU A 126 8.61 23.60 2.08
C GLU A 126 7.48 23.48 3.12
N GLU A 127 6.30 24.04 2.84
CA GLU A 127 5.12 23.92 3.69
C GLU A 127 4.51 22.51 3.68
N ALA A 128 4.74 21.72 2.64
CA ALA A 128 4.27 20.35 2.55
C ALA A 128 5.16 19.36 3.34
N VAL A 129 6.45 19.66 3.52
CA VAL A 129 7.43 18.77 4.20
C VAL A 129 6.94 18.36 5.59
N PRO A 130 6.55 19.26 6.51
CA PRO A 130 6.10 18.86 7.84
C PRO A 130 4.84 17.98 7.85
N ALA A 131 4.01 18.06 6.80
CA ALA A 131 2.83 17.21 6.70
C ALA A 131 3.20 15.78 6.29
N LEU A 132 4.15 15.64 5.37
CA LEU A 132 4.71 14.34 4.98
C LEU A 132 5.48 13.68 6.12
N GLU A 133 6.27 14.44 6.88
CA GLU A 133 6.98 13.94 8.06
C GLU A 133 6.02 13.38 9.11
N ARG A 134 4.96 14.12 9.45
CA ARG A 134 3.95 13.64 10.40
C ARG A 134 3.25 12.36 9.93
N ALA A 135 3.02 12.21 8.63
CA ALA A 135 2.44 11.00 8.08
C ALA A 135 3.43 9.82 8.18
N SER A 136 4.72 10.04 7.92
CA SER A 136 5.79 9.05 8.11
C SER A 136 5.83 8.60 9.56
N ASP A 137 5.97 9.53 10.52
CA ASP A 137 6.03 9.23 11.95
C ASP A 137 4.82 8.42 12.43
N ALA A 138 3.63 8.75 11.93
CA ALA A 138 2.40 8.03 12.28
C ALA A 138 2.39 6.59 11.77
N LEU A 139 2.86 6.36 10.54
CA LEU A 139 2.96 5.01 9.96
C LEU A 139 4.05 4.17 10.63
N ASP A 140 5.21 4.76 10.93
CA ASP A 140 6.32 4.10 11.63
C ASP A 140 5.89 3.64 13.04
N ALA A 141 5.14 4.48 13.77
CA ALA A 141 4.57 4.13 15.06
C ALA A 141 3.55 2.97 14.96
N LEU A 142 2.82 2.87 13.85
CA LEU A 142 1.90 1.75 13.59
C LEU A 142 2.67 0.46 13.30
N GLU A 143 3.74 0.52 12.51
CA GLU A 143 4.61 -0.62 12.21
C GLU A 143 5.24 -1.19 13.50
N GLU A 144 5.76 -0.32 14.37
CA GLU A 144 6.33 -0.75 15.66
C GLU A 144 5.27 -1.44 16.54
N ARG A 145 4.03 -0.91 16.60
CA ARG A 145 2.93 -1.52 17.37
C ARG A 145 2.51 -2.88 16.81
N ALA A 146 2.42 -3.01 15.48
CA ALA A 146 2.08 -4.26 14.82
C ALA A 146 3.14 -5.33 15.09
N SER A 147 4.42 -4.98 14.94
CA SER A 147 5.56 -5.86 15.22
C SER A 147 5.63 -6.31 16.69
N ALA A 148 5.34 -5.42 17.64
CA ALA A 148 5.31 -5.75 19.07
C ALA A 148 4.17 -6.73 19.40
N ALA A 149 2.99 -6.58 18.77
CA ALA A 149 1.86 -7.48 18.96
C ALA A 149 2.14 -8.91 18.45
N GLU A 150 2.91 -9.06 17.36
CA GLU A 150 3.33 -10.36 16.86
C GLU A 150 4.39 -11.04 17.76
N GLY A 151 5.34 -10.27 18.26
CA GLY A 151 6.37 -10.78 19.20
C GLY A 151 5.80 -11.32 20.50
N GLY A 152 4.72 -10.75 21.00
CA GLY A 152 4.03 -11.18 22.24
C GLY A 152 3.18 -12.45 22.09
N ARG A 153 2.92 -12.91 20.87
CA ARG A 153 2.14 -14.14 20.58
C ARG A 153 2.99 -15.41 20.45
N ARG A 154 4.31 -15.29 20.50
CA ARG A 154 5.27 -16.43 20.45
C ARG A 154 5.72 -16.84 21.84
#